data_ee925840df6128f5ffa84b06ab3eee1b
#
_entry.id   ee925840df6128f5ffa84b06ab3eee1b
#
_cell.length_a   1.000
_cell.length_b   1.000
_cell.length_c   1.000
_cell.angle_alpha   90.00
_cell.angle_beta   90.00
_cell.angle_gamma   90.00
#
_symmetry.space_group_name_H-M   'P 1'
#
loop_
_entity.id
_entity.type
_entity.pdbx_description
1 polymer ?
#
loop_
_entity_poly.entity_id
_entity_poly.type
_entity_poly.pdbx_seq_one_letter_code
_entity_poly.pdbx_strand_id
1 'polypeptide(L)'
;MNLSNALQIGKAGEHLVCADLILQGYNAFLSDQGLPYDVLIDIDGKIKRIAVKSTQWIKSYKEKSVMDIYRFGTRTGNKGKSRVKEADVDYYAFVALDIKKIAYIPIKEMIARTGGIKQTMDFKTRNIKYKGRVYSTGKIRYPEWGKYLQDYGKFK
;
A
#
# COMPACT_ATOMS: atom_id res chain seq x y z
N MET A 1 -14.93 -8.17 -11.20
CA MET A 1 -15.13 -7.80 -9.77
C MET A 1 -15.64 -6.37 -9.72
N ASN A 2 -16.75 -6.15 -9.07
CA ASN A 2 -17.34 -4.81 -8.98
C ASN A 2 -17.74 -4.54 -7.51
N LEU A 3 -16.77 -4.01 -6.73
CA LEU A 3 -17.03 -3.63 -5.35
C LEU A 3 -17.64 -2.24 -5.33
N SER A 4 -18.79 -2.09 -4.69
CA SER A 4 -19.62 -0.90 -4.82
C SER A 4 -19.25 0.25 -3.89
N ASN A 5 -18.45 -0.02 -2.84
CA ASN A 5 -18.09 1.02 -1.88
C ASN A 5 -16.67 0.86 -1.31
N ALA A 6 -16.15 1.96 -0.76
CA ALA A 6 -14.80 2.04 -0.20
C ALA A 6 -14.57 1.06 0.97
N LEU A 7 -15.61 0.78 1.76
CA LEU A 7 -15.52 -0.16 2.88
C LEU A 7 -15.27 -1.59 2.40
N GLN A 8 -16.00 -2.04 1.37
CA GLN A 8 -15.80 -3.37 0.78
C GLN A 8 -14.40 -3.50 0.16
N ILE A 9 -13.93 -2.45 -0.52
CA ILE A 9 -12.58 -2.40 -1.10
C ILE A 9 -11.53 -2.52 0.01
N GLY A 10 -11.69 -1.79 1.10
CA GLY A 10 -10.80 -1.87 2.26
C GLY A 10 -10.79 -3.28 2.87
N LYS A 11 -11.96 -3.81 3.20
CA LYS A 11 -12.10 -5.14 3.78
C LYS A 11 -11.54 -6.26 2.90
N ALA A 12 -11.80 -6.21 1.59
CA ALA A 12 -11.23 -7.19 0.66
C ALA A 12 -9.69 -7.16 0.68
N GLY A 13 -9.08 -5.99 0.77
CA GLY A 13 -7.63 -5.86 0.88
C GLY A 13 -7.09 -6.39 2.20
N GLU A 14 -7.71 -6.07 3.34
CA GLU A 14 -7.33 -6.58 4.66
C GLU A 14 -7.33 -8.11 4.69
N HIS A 15 -8.41 -8.74 4.21
CA HIS A 15 -8.51 -10.19 4.13
C HIS A 15 -7.47 -10.81 3.19
N LEU A 16 -7.21 -10.15 2.04
CA LEU A 16 -6.21 -10.63 1.09
C LEU A 16 -4.79 -10.58 1.69
N VAL A 17 -4.45 -9.50 2.40
CA VAL A 17 -3.15 -9.38 3.10
C VAL A 17 -3.02 -10.45 4.18
N CYS A 18 -4.04 -10.64 5.01
CA CYS A 18 -4.03 -11.65 6.05
C CYS A 18 -3.84 -13.05 5.45
N ALA A 19 -4.59 -13.41 4.41
CA ALA A 19 -4.48 -14.69 3.74
C ALA A 19 -3.10 -14.89 3.07
N ASP A 20 -2.57 -13.85 2.41
CA ASP A 20 -1.25 -13.89 1.77
C ASP A 20 -0.14 -14.19 2.81
N LEU A 21 -0.17 -13.52 3.94
CA LEU A 21 0.81 -13.72 5.02
C LEU A 21 0.71 -15.12 5.65
N ILE A 22 -0.52 -15.62 5.85
CA ILE A 22 -0.73 -16.99 6.35
C ILE A 22 -0.17 -18.02 5.35
N LEU A 23 -0.38 -17.83 4.06
CA LEU A 23 0.17 -18.70 3.02
C LEU A 23 1.70 -18.68 2.97
N GLN A 24 2.33 -17.60 3.44
CA GLN A 24 3.79 -17.49 3.59
C GLN A 24 4.30 -18.08 4.92
N GLY A 25 3.41 -18.62 5.76
CA GLY A 25 3.78 -19.24 7.03
C GLY A 25 3.83 -18.30 8.23
N TYR A 26 3.36 -17.06 8.11
CA TYR A 26 3.24 -16.15 9.25
C TYR A 26 1.95 -16.38 10.02
N ASN A 27 1.99 -16.21 11.34
CA ASN A 27 0.78 -16.11 12.16
C ASN A 27 0.19 -14.71 11.97
N ALA A 28 -0.82 -14.58 11.11
CA ALA A 28 -1.45 -13.32 10.78
C ALA A 28 -2.89 -13.25 11.26
N PHE A 29 -3.32 -12.07 11.71
CA PHE A 29 -4.63 -11.81 12.29
C PHE A 29 -5.19 -10.49 11.78
N LEU A 30 -6.50 -10.45 11.55
CA LEU A 30 -7.20 -9.17 11.35
C LEU A 30 -7.31 -8.44 12.67
N SER A 31 -7.12 -7.12 12.67
CA SER A 31 -7.34 -6.29 13.84
C SER A 31 -8.81 -5.89 13.99
N ASP A 32 -9.18 -5.41 15.18
CA ASP A 32 -10.48 -4.80 15.42
C ASP A 32 -10.60 -3.44 14.71
N GLN A 33 -11.85 -3.04 14.45
CA GLN A 33 -12.14 -1.73 13.87
C GLN A 33 -11.76 -0.59 14.81
N GLY A 34 -11.28 0.50 14.24
CA GLY A 34 -10.90 1.70 14.97
C GLY A 34 -9.44 1.78 15.40
N LEU A 35 -8.67 0.73 15.16
CA LEU A 35 -7.22 0.76 15.34
C LEU A 35 -6.52 1.38 14.12
N PRO A 36 -5.32 1.95 14.29
CA PRO A 36 -4.55 2.55 13.19
C PRO A 36 -3.91 1.54 12.24
N TYR A 37 -4.05 0.25 12.52
CA TYR A 37 -3.57 -0.86 11.73
C TYR A 37 -4.68 -1.89 11.48
N ASP A 38 -4.55 -2.66 10.42
CA ASP A 38 -5.61 -3.54 9.91
C ASP A 38 -5.26 -5.02 10.05
N VAL A 39 -3.97 -5.35 10.02
CA VAL A 39 -3.45 -6.72 10.14
C VAL A 39 -2.29 -6.74 11.13
N LEU A 40 -2.25 -7.78 11.93
CA LEU A 40 -1.15 -8.09 12.85
C LEU A 40 -0.44 -9.36 12.38
N ILE A 41 0.88 -9.40 12.53
CA ILE A 41 1.66 -10.63 12.39
C ILE A 41 2.51 -10.84 13.63
N ASP A 42 2.60 -12.10 14.06
CA ASP A 42 3.55 -12.52 15.09
C ASP A 42 4.80 -13.11 14.44
N ILE A 43 5.94 -12.52 14.74
CA ILE A 43 7.25 -12.98 14.31
C ILE A 43 8.08 -13.28 15.57
N ASP A 44 8.20 -14.55 15.91
CA ASP A 44 8.97 -15.01 17.09
C ASP A 44 8.57 -14.28 18.38
N GLY A 45 7.26 -14.15 18.62
CA GLY A 45 6.70 -13.49 19.79
C GLY A 45 6.71 -11.95 19.71
N LYS A 46 7.09 -11.36 18.58
CA LYS A 46 7.04 -9.91 18.34
C LYS A 46 5.92 -9.56 17.39
N ILE A 47 4.95 -8.83 17.88
CA ILE A 47 3.82 -8.37 17.05
C ILE A 47 4.26 -7.21 16.17
N LYS A 48 3.98 -7.34 14.86
CA LYS A 48 4.12 -6.26 13.88
C LYS A 48 2.77 -5.84 13.37
N ARG A 49 2.59 -4.54 13.21
CA ARG A 49 1.32 -3.88 12.84
C ARG A 49 1.40 -3.42 11.39
N ILE A 50 0.41 -3.79 10.60
CA ILE A 50 0.35 -3.50 9.17
C ILE A 50 -0.89 -2.67 8.88
N ALA A 51 -0.72 -1.49 8.32
CA ALA A 51 -1.81 -0.70 7.76
C ALA A 51 -2.03 -1.10 6.30
N VAL A 52 -3.25 -1.44 5.95
CA VAL A 52 -3.62 -1.87 4.59
C VAL A 52 -4.28 -0.72 3.84
N LYS A 53 -3.86 -0.52 2.60
CA LYS A 53 -4.45 0.43 1.66
C LYS A 53 -4.73 -0.27 0.36
N SER A 54 -6.00 -0.23 -0.08
CA SER A 54 -6.44 -0.98 -1.24
C SER A 54 -6.96 -0.08 -2.34
N THR A 55 -6.77 -0.48 -3.58
CA THR A 55 -7.42 0.09 -4.74
C THR A 55 -7.92 -1.02 -5.65
N GLN A 56 -9.01 -0.74 -6.35
CA GLN A 56 -9.65 -1.70 -7.24
C GLN A 56 -9.13 -1.62 -8.67
N TRP A 57 -8.70 -0.41 -9.09
CA TRP A 57 -8.38 -0.12 -10.48
C TRP A 57 -7.11 0.73 -10.61
N ILE A 58 -6.49 0.61 -11.77
CA ILE A 58 -5.50 1.54 -12.26
C ILE A 58 -6.15 2.91 -12.46
N LYS A 59 -5.52 3.97 -11.99
CA LYS A 59 -5.86 5.35 -12.38
C LYS A 59 -5.18 5.70 -13.69
N SER A 60 -5.98 5.91 -14.72
CA SER A 60 -5.51 6.47 -15.99
C SER A 60 -5.63 7.99 -15.96
N TYR A 61 -4.54 8.69 -16.14
CA TYR A 61 -4.54 10.15 -16.28
C TYR A 61 -4.59 10.52 -17.77
N LYS A 62 -5.78 10.85 -18.25
CA LYS A 62 -6.03 11.07 -19.70
C LYS A 62 -5.41 12.34 -20.27
N GLU A 63 -5.00 13.31 -19.47
CA GLU A 63 -4.83 14.66 -20.04
C GLU A 63 -3.40 15.20 -20.21
N LYS A 64 -2.38 14.73 -19.56
CA LYS A 64 -1.04 15.37 -19.72
C LYS A 64 0.20 14.48 -19.60
N SER A 65 0.09 13.26 -19.10
CA SER A 65 1.20 12.30 -19.10
C SER A 65 0.63 10.93 -18.77
N VAL A 66 0.65 10.09 -19.76
CA VAL A 66 -0.04 8.81 -19.69
C VAL A 66 0.81 7.83 -18.92
N MET A 67 0.65 7.84 -17.61
CA MET A 67 1.12 6.73 -16.81
C MET A 67 -0.08 6.12 -16.09
N ASP A 68 -0.38 4.89 -16.40
CA ASP A 68 -1.32 4.13 -15.60
C ASP A 68 -0.61 3.77 -14.29
N ILE A 69 -1.18 4.20 -13.20
CA ILE A 69 -0.62 4.01 -11.87
C ILE A 69 -1.66 3.44 -10.92
N TYR A 70 -1.20 2.65 -9.96
CA TYR A 70 -1.95 2.35 -8.76
C TYR A 70 -1.70 3.44 -7.74
N ARG A 71 -2.74 4.21 -7.41
CA ARG A 71 -2.66 5.29 -6.43
C ARG A 71 -3.33 4.91 -5.13
N PHE A 72 -2.61 5.09 -4.03
CA PHE A 72 -3.06 4.83 -2.68
C PHE A 72 -2.94 6.07 -1.82
N GLY A 73 -4.03 6.45 -1.14
CA GLY A 73 -4.00 7.43 -0.05
C GLY A 73 -3.61 6.74 1.26
N THR A 74 -2.73 7.35 2.04
CA THR A 74 -2.29 6.80 3.34
C THR A 74 -3.04 7.38 4.53
N ARG A 75 -3.85 8.41 4.33
CA ARG A 75 -4.67 9.00 5.39
C ARG A 75 -5.77 8.04 5.83
N THR A 76 -6.16 8.15 7.11
CA THR A 76 -7.22 7.37 7.72
C THR A 76 -8.36 8.29 8.20
N GLY A 77 -9.49 7.68 8.56
CA GLY A 77 -10.65 8.38 9.12
C GLY A 77 -11.59 8.99 8.08
N ASN A 78 -12.76 9.41 8.55
CA ASN A 78 -13.77 10.06 7.72
C ASN A 78 -13.20 11.34 7.09
N LYS A 79 -13.33 11.45 5.78
CA LYS A 79 -12.82 12.56 4.95
C LYS A 79 -11.29 12.68 4.93
N GLY A 80 -10.53 11.60 5.25
CA GLY A 80 -9.07 11.57 5.17
C GLY A 80 -8.39 12.59 6.11
N LYS A 81 -9.01 12.94 7.24
CA LYS A 81 -8.47 13.95 8.15
C LYS A 81 -7.43 13.43 9.11
N SER A 82 -7.49 12.15 9.46
CA SER A 82 -6.54 11.56 10.40
C SER A 82 -5.27 11.09 9.69
N ARG A 83 -4.13 11.32 10.31
CA ARG A 83 -2.83 10.81 9.87
C ARG A 83 -2.42 9.66 10.77
N VAL A 84 -1.98 8.57 10.16
CA VAL A 84 -1.28 7.51 10.88
C VAL A 84 0.05 8.07 11.36
N LYS A 85 0.38 7.84 12.61
CA LYS A 85 1.69 8.21 13.16
C LYS A 85 2.69 7.07 12.89
N GLU A 86 3.97 7.42 12.79
CA GLU A 86 5.03 6.43 12.58
C GLU A 86 5.02 5.34 13.69
N ALA A 87 4.71 5.73 14.93
CA ALA A 87 4.63 4.81 16.07
C ALA A 87 3.43 3.85 16.03
N ASP A 88 2.44 4.09 15.18
CA ASP A 88 1.20 3.31 15.15
C ASP A 88 1.32 2.04 14.32
N VAL A 89 2.20 2.02 13.32
CA VAL A 89 2.35 0.92 12.36
C VAL A 89 3.81 0.61 12.08
N ASP A 90 4.10 -0.62 11.75
CA ASP A 90 5.45 -1.07 11.39
C ASP A 90 5.60 -1.18 9.87
N TYR A 91 4.52 -1.49 9.16
CA TYR A 91 4.49 -1.67 7.70
C TYR A 91 3.20 -1.11 7.08
N TYR A 92 3.30 -0.74 5.82
CA TYR A 92 2.15 -0.57 4.93
C TYR A 92 2.07 -1.73 3.96
N ALA A 93 0.84 -2.23 3.71
CA ALA A 93 0.52 -3.13 2.62
C ALA A 93 -0.37 -2.40 1.61
N PHE A 94 0.11 -2.26 0.39
CA PHE A 94 -0.63 -1.64 -0.72
C PHE A 94 -1.16 -2.72 -1.65
N VAL A 95 -2.47 -2.79 -1.78
CA VAL A 95 -3.16 -3.90 -2.45
C VAL A 95 -3.84 -3.42 -3.73
N ALA A 96 -3.41 -3.95 -4.87
CA ALA A 96 -4.11 -3.82 -6.15
C ALA A 96 -5.05 -5.03 -6.32
N LEU A 97 -6.34 -4.83 -6.08
CA LEU A 97 -7.32 -5.91 -6.00
C LEU A 97 -7.59 -6.58 -7.35
N ASP A 98 -7.55 -5.81 -8.44
CA ASP A 98 -7.78 -6.30 -9.80
C ASP A 98 -6.76 -7.35 -10.23
N ILE A 99 -5.51 -7.17 -9.83
CA ILE A 99 -4.39 -8.09 -10.13
C ILE A 99 -3.97 -8.94 -8.91
N LYS A 100 -4.62 -8.76 -7.76
CA LYS A 100 -4.33 -9.45 -6.49
C LYS A 100 -2.84 -9.38 -6.11
N LYS A 101 -2.24 -8.21 -6.26
CA LYS A 101 -0.83 -7.96 -5.91
C LYS A 101 -0.72 -7.07 -4.68
N ILE A 102 0.25 -7.38 -3.84
CA ILE A 102 0.50 -6.69 -2.58
C ILE A 102 1.94 -6.22 -2.55
N ALA A 103 2.16 -4.95 -2.20
CA ALA A 103 3.48 -4.41 -1.93
C ALA A 103 3.61 -4.13 -0.43
N TYR A 104 4.61 -4.70 0.21
CA TYR A 104 4.90 -4.48 1.62
C TYR A 104 6.03 -3.47 1.77
N ILE A 105 5.79 -2.38 2.50
CA ILE A 105 6.75 -1.28 2.67
C ILE A 105 6.94 -1.00 4.15
N PRO A 106 8.17 -1.09 4.69
CA PRO A 106 8.45 -0.67 6.05
C PRO A 106 8.12 0.80 6.27
N ILE A 107 7.62 1.14 7.47
CA ILE A 107 7.22 2.51 7.79
C ILE A 107 8.35 3.52 7.55
N LYS A 108 9.59 3.13 7.80
CA LYS A 108 10.78 3.99 7.58
C LYS A 108 10.91 4.46 6.13
N GLU A 109 10.53 3.65 5.15
CA GLU A 109 10.54 4.01 3.72
C GLU A 109 9.34 4.90 3.32
N MET A 110 8.35 5.00 4.22
CA MET A 110 7.18 5.86 4.04
C MET A 110 7.38 7.28 4.57
N ILE A 111 8.49 7.56 5.23
CA ILE A 111 8.79 8.89 5.76
C ILE A 111 9.16 9.83 4.62
N ALA A 112 8.47 10.94 4.52
CA ALA A 112 8.78 12.01 3.58
C ALA A 112 10.00 12.82 4.04
N ARG A 113 10.64 13.53 3.12
CA ARG A 113 11.77 14.43 3.44
C ARG A 113 11.41 15.50 4.48
N THR A 114 10.14 15.83 4.62
CA THR A 114 9.60 16.77 5.60
C THR A 114 9.34 16.15 6.98
N GLY A 115 9.66 14.87 7.19
CA GLY A 115 9.56 14.16 8.46
C GLY A 115 8.21 13.50 8.75
N GLY A 116 7.21 13.64 7.90
CA GLY A 116 5.90 12.98 8.05
C GLY A 116 5.74 11.79 7.10
N ILE A 117 4.71 10.96 7.34
CA ILE A 117 4.36 9.87 6.44
C ILE A 117 3.87 10.45 5.10
N LYS A 118 4.35 9.90 3.99
CA LYS A 118 3.88 10.23 2.64
C LYS A 118 2.36 10.06 2.57
N GLN A 119 1.67 11.09 2.09
CA GLN A 119 0.21 11.10 2.03
C GLN A 119 -0.36 10.27 0.87
N THR A 120 0.46 10.00 -0.12
CA THR A 120 0.08 9.25 -1.33
C THR A 120 1.24 8.38 -1.77
N MET A 121 0.94 7.14 -2.15
CA MET A 121 1.87 6.25 -2.82
C MET A 121 1.34 5.91 -4.20
N ASP A 122 2.18 6.07 -5.19
CA ASP A 122 1.88 5.76 -6.59
C ASP A 122 2.88 4.70 -7.10
N PHE A 123 2.35 3.63 -7.68
CA PHE A 123 3.16 2.57 -8.29
C PHE A 123 2.90 2.49 -9.78
N LYS A 124 3.96 2.38 -10.56
CA LYS A 124 3.86 2.10 -11.99
C LYS A 124 3.38 0.69 -12.25
N THR A 125 2.60 0.54 -13.28
CA THR A 125 2.32 -0.78 -13.83
C THR A 125 3.49 -1.23 -14.70
N ARG A 126 3.86 -2.51 -14.62
CA ARG A 126 5.09 -3.07 -15.19
C ARG A 126 5.22 -2.95 -16.71
N ASN A 127 4.12 -2.86 -17.44
CA ASN A 127 4.10 -3.05 -18.89
C ASN A 127 3.72 -1.81 -19.70
N ILE A 128 3.64 -0.64 -19.06
CA ILE A 128 3.23 0.57 -19.76
C ILE A 128 4.47 1.35 -20.14
N LYS A 129 4.68 1.48 -21.46
CA LYS A 129 5.68 2.40 -22.00
C LYS A 129 5.39 3.77 -21.44
N TYR A 130 6.34 4.31 -20.72
CA TYR A 130 6.27 5.64 -20.18
C TYR A 130 6.10 6.66 -21.31
N LYS A 131 4.91 7.23 -21.42
CA LYS A 131 4.61 8.36 -22.30
C LYS A 131 4.52 9.65 -21.47
N GLY A 132 5.49 9.95 -20.64
CA GLY A 132 5.37 11.06 -19.74
C GLY A 132 6.58 11.95 -19.71
N ARG A 133 6.46 13.12 -19.06
CA ARG A 133 7.57 14.01 -18.80
C ARG A 133 8.69 13.28 -18.07
N VAL A 134 9.81 13.12 -18.73
CA VAL A 134 11.07 12.93 -18.05
C VAL A 134 11.38 14.26 -17.38
N TYR A 135 11.43 14.29 -16.06
CA TYR A 135 11.91 15.48 -15.36
C TYR A 135 13.32 15.78 -15.82
N SER A 136 13.69 17.05 -15.85
CA SER A 136 15.02 17.53 -16.27
C SER A 136 16.20 16.83 -15.59
N THR A 137 15.96 16.15 -14.49
CA THR A 137 16.94 15.34 -13.76
C THR A 137 17.04 13.88 -14.23
N GLY A 138 16.27 13.45 -15.23
CA GLY A 138 16.21 12.06 -15.68
C GLY A 138 15.63 11.06 -14.65
N LYS A 139 15.22 11.53 -13.47
CA LYS A 139 14.72 10.66 -12.38
C LYS A 139 13.23 10.38 -12.55
N ILE A 140 12.89 9.11 -12.53
CA ILE A 140 11.51 8.66 -12.45
C ILE A 140 11.00 8.91 -11.03
N ARG A 141 9.94 9.71 -10.90
CA ARG A 141 9.40 10.17 -9.61
C ARG A 141 8.71 9.08 -8.80
N TYR A 142 8.28 7.99 -9.43
CA TYR A 142 7.48 6.96 -8.77
C TYR A 142 8.25 5.64 -8.67
N PRO A 143 8.17 4.97 -7.52
CA PRO A 143 8.81 3.68 -7.35
C PRO A 143 8.18 2.65 -8.30
N GLU A 144 8.98 1.70 -8.74
CA GLU A 144 8.47 0.56 -9.46
C GLU A 144 7.74 -0.38 -8.50
N TRP A 145 6.57 -0.84 -8.93
CA TRP A 145 5.78 -1.80 -8.16
C TRP A 145 6.60 -3.03 -7.76
N GLY A 146 7.39 -3.55 -8.70
CA GLY A 146 8.17 -4.77 -8.53
C GLY A 146 9.20 -4.75 -7.39
N LYS A 147 9.68 -3.57 -6.99
CA LYS A 147 10.64 -3.45 -5.87
C LYS A 147 10.06 -3.89 -4.53
N TYR A 148 8.75 -3.73 -4.35
CA TYR A 148 8.07 -3.99 -3.08
C TYR A 148 7.09 -5.16 -3.17
N LEU A 149 6.94 -5.74 -4.36
CA LEU A 149 5.95 -6.76 -4.61
C LEU A 149 6.30 -8.04 -3.86
N GLN A 150 5.40 -8.43 -2.95
CA GLN A 150 5.52 -9.67 -2.19
C GLN A 150 6.92 -9.88 -1.58
N ASP A 151 7.54 -8.80 -1.12
CA ASP A 151 8.86 -8.83 -0.47
C ASP A 151 8.69 -9.10 1.03
N TYR A 152 8.61 -10.38 1.38
CA TYR A 152 8.47 -10.86 2.75
C TYR A 152 9.78 -10.80 3.55
N GLY A 153 10.91 -10.64 2.89
CA GLY A 153 12.23 -10.50 3.54
C GLY A 153 12.34 -9.29 4.48
N LYS A 154 11.43 -8.34 4.33
CA LYS A 154 11.38 -7.11 5.15
C LYS A 154 10.75 -7.28 6.53
N PHE A 155 10.11 -8.42 6.79
CA PHE A 155 9.52 -8.71 8.10
C PHE A 155 10.55 -9.27 9.12
N LYS A 156 11.77 -9.46 8.71
CA LYS A 156 12.87 -9.93 9.56
C LYS A 156 13.40 -8.86 10.51
#